data_3ce346315575c4f05015ec76217cde66
#
_entry.id   3ce346315575c4f05015ec76217cde66
#
_cell.length_a   1.000
_cell.length_b   1.000
_cell.length_c   1.000
_cell.angle_alpha   90.00
_cell.angle_beta   90.00
_cell.angle_gamma   90.00
#
_symmetry.space_group_name_H-M   'P 1'
#
loop_
_entity.id
_entity.type
_entity.pdbx_description
1 polymer ?
#
loop_
_entity_poly.entity_id
_entity_poly.type
_entity_poly.pdbx_seq_one_letter_code
_entity_poly.pdbx_strand_id
1 'polypeptide(L)'
;MKLKEILKKNWIILLIIVIIIAGLGTFFVINNNKKENKIEPRVKELPLRIDKIPLTFNIVNNGAEQTLEVNYTNNSKETITRLTLDIQLKDTQETIQLSSNEAIQPGQTSTLYAAKVPASGNVDDIEVLKYKISLLSGVYMEYDTKLKQYNWS
;
A
#
# COMPACT_ATOMS: atom_id res chain seq x y z
N MET A 1 -56.91 34.29 43.92
CA MET A 1 -57.70 33.09 43.56
C MET A 1 -57.73 32.78 42.05
N LYS A 2 -57.21 33.61 41.15
CA LYS A 2 -57.30 33.43 39.67
C LYS A 2 -56.15 32.63 39.03
N LEU A 3 -55.00 32.51 39.66
CA LEU A 3 -53.84 31.85 39.05
C LEU A 3 -53.95 30.29 39.06
N LYS A 4 -54.53 29.72 40.12
CA LYS A 4 -54.70 28.25 40.22
C LYS A 4 -55.76 27.69 39.26
N GLU A 5 -56.77 28.48 38.93
CA GLU A 5 -57.81 28.06 37.99
C GLU A 5 -57.32 28.16 36.54
N ILE A 6 -56.49 29.16 36.22
CA ILE A 6 -55.85 29.30 34.90
C ILE A 6 -54.87 28.15 34.66
N LEU A 7 -54.08 27.80 35.67
CA LEU A 7 -53.15 26.65 35.60
C LEU A 7 -53.88 25.32 35.44
N LYS A 8 -55.04 25.13 36.09
CA LYS A 8 -55.81 23.89 35.94
C LYS A 8 -56.46 23.75 34.60
N LYS A 9 -56.92 24.86 34.00
CA LYS A 9 -57.57 24.89 32.67
C LYS A 9 -56.58 24.74 31.53
N ASN A 10 -55.33 25.18 31.70
CA ASN A 10 -54.30 25.15 30.68
C ASN A 10 -53.25 24.04 30.91
N TRP A 11 -53.46 23.18 31.92
CA TRP A 11 -52.49 22.11 32.24
C TRP A 11 -52.27 21.14 31.10
N ILE A 12 -53.35 20.82 30.36
CA ILE A 12 -53.25 19.94 29.17
C ILE A 12 -52.40 20.58 28.09
N ILE A 13 -52.52 21.89 27.90
CA ILE A 13 -51.74 22.65 26.90
C ILE A 13 -50.26 22.68 27.34
N LEU A 14 -49.98 22.89 28.63
CA LEU A 14 -48.61 22.83 29.18
C LEU A 14 -47.97 21.46 28.98
N LEU A 15 -48.76 20.38 29.21
CA LEU A 15 -48.29 19.01 29.05
C LEU A 15 -47.98 18.68 27.60
N ILE A 16 -48.80 19.17 26.66
CA ILE A 16 -48.53 19.01 25.20
C ILE A 16 -47.26 19.76 24.79
N ILE A 17 -47.04 20.98 25.28
CA ILE A 17 -45.82 21.76 25.02
C ILE A 17 -44.56 21.04 25.53
N VAL A 18 -44.62 20.47 26.74
CA VAL A 18 -43.51 19.71 27.32
C VAL A 18 -43.18 18.45 26.48
N ILE A 19 -44.20 17.74 26.01
CA ILE A 19 -44.03 16.57 25.12
C ILE A 19 -43.41 16.97 23.80
N ILE A 20 -43.83 18.09 23.19
CA ILE A 20 -43.26 18.58 21.93
C ILE A 20 -41.79 18.98 22.10
N ILE A 21 -41.46 19.69 23.22
CA ILE A 21 -40.06 20.08 23.50
C ILE A 21 -39.18 18.85 23.76
N ALA A 22 -39.68 17.87 24.53
CA ALA A 22 -38.96 16.62 24.74
C ALA A 22 -38.78 15.81 23.45
N GLY A 23 -39.82 15.75 22.60
CA GLY A 23 -39.75 15.08 21.30
C GLY A 23 -38.79 15.75 20.32
N LEU A 24 -38.79 17.07 20.26
CA LEU A 24 -37.82 17.83 19.45
C LEU A 24 -36.40 17.68 19.97
N GLY A 25 -36.20 17.70 21.30
CA GLY A 25 -34.89 17.50 21.92
C GLY A 25 -34.32 16.12 21.59
N THR A 26 -35.11 15.05 21.72
CA THR A 26 -34.68 13.68 21.38
C THR A 26 -34.43 13.52 19.88
N PHE A 27 -35.24 14.12 19.02
CA PHE A 27 -35.02 14.10 17.57
C PHE A 27 -33.70 14.80 17.17
N PHE A 28 -33.39 15.94 17.81
CA PHE A 28 -32.12 16.65 17.57
C PHE A 28 -30.91 15.86 18.05
N VAL A 29 -31.01 15.19 19.19
CA VAL A 29 -29.91 14.37 19.74
C VAL A 29 -29.70 13.12 18.87
N ILE A 30 -30.77 12.46 18.41
CA ILE A 30 -30.67 11.29 17.53
C ILE A 30 -30.12 11.68 16.15
N ASN A 31 -30.49 12.85 15.62
CA ASN A 31 -30.04 13.29 14.32
C ASN A 31 -28.58 13.80 14.34
N ASN A 32 -28.14 14.40 15.45
CA ASN A 32 -26.74 14.80 15.62
C ASN A 32 -25.80 13.63 15.95
N ASN A 33 -26.32 12.51 16.49
CA ASN A 33 -25.54 11.30 16.73
C ASN A 33 -25.45 10.39 15.48
N LYS A 34 -26.20 10.67 14.42
CA LYS A 34 -25.90 10.20 13.06
C LYS A 34 -24.79 11.06 12.45
N LYS A 35 -23.66 11.27 13.15
CA LYS A 35 -22.40 11.37 12.43
C LYS A 35 -22.23 9.98 11.77
N GLU A 36 -22.71 9.87 10.55
CA GLU A 36 -22.23 8.84 9.66
C GLU A 36 -20.72 8.81 9.82
N ASN A 37 -20.20 7.73 10.35
CA ASN A 37 -18.85 7.32 10.01
C ASN A 37 -18.89 7.09 8.50
N LYS A 38 -18.82 8.16 7.72
CA LYS A 38 -18.29 8.10 6.38
C LYS A 38 -16.90 7.55 6.57
N ILE A 39 -16.79 6.24 6.47
CA ILE A 39 -15.55 5.60 6.10
C ILE A 39 -15.32 6.15 4.70
N GLU A 40 -14.67 7.32 4.63
CA GLU A 40 -14.08 7.75 3.38
C GLU A 40 -13.22 6.57 2.96
N PRO A 41 -13.42 6.03 1.75
CA PRO A 41 -12.50 5.02 1.26
C PRO A 41 -11.13 5.69 1.31
N ARG A 42 -10.31 5.33 2.31
CA ARG A 42 -8.92 5.71 2.33
C ARG A 42 -8.38 5.11 1.05
N VAL A 43 -8.20 5.96 0.04
CA VAL A 43 -7.38 5.59 -1.10
C VAL A 43 -6.06 5.21 -0.45
N LYS A 44 -5.78 3.91 -0.40
CA LYS A 44 -4.51 3.42 0.14
C LYS A 44 -3.45 4.06 -0.75
N GLU A 45 -2.74 5.04 -0.23
CA GLU A 45 -1.61 5.62 -0.94
C GLU A 45 -0.63 4.49 -1.28
N LEU A 46 -0.08 4.55 -2.48
CA LEU A 46 0.91 3.57 -2.91
C LEU A 46 2.13 3.68 -1.98
N PRO A 47 2.46 2.63 -1.21
CA PRO A 47 3.49 2.72 -0.17
C PRO A 47 4.88 2.95 -0.76
N LEU A 48 5.13 2.44 -1.97
CA LEU A 48 6.41 2.59 -2.65
C LEU A 48 6.19 2.57 -4.17
N ARG A 49 6.87 3.45 -4.90
CA ARG A 49 6.90 3.46 -6.36
C ARG A 49 8.16 2.76 -6.84
N ILE A 50 8.04 1.97 -7.92
CA ILE A 50 9.15 1.16 -8.42
C ILE A 50 10.30 2.00 -9.00
N ASP A 51 10.03 3.22 -9.47
CA ASP A 51 11.06 4.17 -9.92
C ASP A 51 12.03 4.59 -8.78
N LYS A 52 11.69 4.29 -7.53
CA LYS A 52 12.55 4.47 -6.34
C LYS A 52 13.50 3.29 -6.10
N ILE A 53 13.44 2.26 -6.94
CA ILE A 53 14.31 1.09 -6.85
C ILE A 53 15.00 0.89 -8.22
N PRO A 54 15.94 1.79 -8.59
CA PRO A 54 16.71 1.61 -9.82
C PRO A 54 17.52 0.31 -9.76
N LEU A 55 17.55 -0.41 -10.87
CA LEU A 55 18.34 -1.62 -11.07
C LEU A 55 19.48 -1.37 -12.03
N THR A 56 20.62 -2.03 -11.78
CA THR A 56 21.74 -2.10 -12.72
C THR A 56 22.15 -3.57 -12.85
N PHE A 57 22.22 -4.06 -14.08
CA PHE A 57 22.58 -5.43 -14.38
C PHE A 57 24.02 -5.51 -14.86
N ASN A 58 24.79 -6.48 -14.32
CA ASN A 58 26.15 -6.79 -14.73
C ASN A 58 26.31 -8.29 -14.89
N ILE A 59 27.09 -8.73 -15.86
CA ILE A 59 27.53 -10.13 -15.98
C ILE A 59 29.01 -10.17 -15.61
N VAL A 60 29.30 -10.88 -14.54
CA VAL A 60 30.68 -11.01 -14.02
C VAL A 60 31.22 -12.39 -14.37
N ASN A 61 32.42 -12.42 -14.94
CA ASN A 61 33.12 -13.64 -15.30
C ASN A 61 34.10 -14.01 -14.16
N ASN A 62 33.84 -15.13 -13.49
CA ASN A 62 34.69 -15.70 -12.45
C ASN A 62 35.38 -16.98 -12.96
N GLY A 63 36.31 -16.82 -13.90
CA GLY A 63 36.95 -17.96 -14.56
C GLY A 63 36.03 -18.65 -15.56
N ALA A 64 35.62 -19.90 -15.27
CA ALA A 64 34.72 -20.68 -16.14
C ALA A 64 33.25 -20.40 -15.90
N GLU A 65 32.90 -19.68 -14.84
CA GLU A 65 31.53 -19.41 -14.45
C GLU A 65 31.17 -17.95 -14.67
N GLN A 66 29.95 -17.72 -15.14
CA GLN A 66 29.36 -16.40 -15.25
C GLN A 66 28.29 -16.22 -14.19
N THR A 67 28.23 -15.05 -13.59
CA THR A 67 27.22 -14.69 -12.58
C THR A 67 26.54 -13.41 -13.00
N LEU A 68 25.21 -13.40 -12.95
CA LEU A 68 24.42 -12.18 -13.07
C LEU A 68 24.38 -11.48 -11.72
N GLU A 69 24.82 -10.24 -11.69
CA GLU A 69 24.71 -9.33 -10.55
C GLU A 69 23.66 -8.27 -10.87
N VAL A 70 22.68 -8.12 -9.99
CA VAL A 70 21.66 -7.08 -10.09
C VAL A 70 21.79 -6.16 -8.88
N ASN A 71 22.42 -5.02 -9.10
CA ASN A 71 22.54 -3.99 -8.07
C ASN A 71 21.24 -3.20 -8.02
N TYR A 72 20.75 -2.92 -6.82
CA TYR A 72 19.58 -2.07 -6.61
C TYR A 72 19.81 -1.10 -5.46
N THR A 73 19.25 0.09 -5.57
CA THR A 73 19.31 1.14 -4.54
C THR A 73 17.92 1.44 -4.03
N ASN A 74 17.75 1.53 -2.72
CA ASN A 74 16.49 1.95 -2.13
C ASN A 74 16.42 3.47 -2.02
N ASN A 75 15.88 4.14 -3.02
CA ASN A 75 15.64 5.59 -3.02
C ASN A 75 14.25 5.98 -2.45
N SER A 76 13.57 5.05 -1.80
CA SER A 76 12.30 5.30 -1.11
C SER A 76 12.51 5.84 0.31
N LYS A 77 11.41 6.09 1.01
CA LYS A 77 11.41 6.45 2.44
C LYS A 77 11.22 5.23 3.35
N GLU A 78 10.89 4.08 2.78
CA GLU A 78 10.57 2.86 3.49
C GLU A 78 11.76 1.91 3.52
N THR A 79 11.94 1.17 4.61
CA THR A 79 12.94 0.10 4.66
C THR A 79 12.40 -1.14 3.95
N ILE A 80 13.13 -1.63 2.95
CA ILE A 80 12.82 -2.87 2.23
C ILE A 80 13.39 -4.02 3.05
N THR A 81 12.57 -5.01 3.41
CA THR A 81 13.00 -6.21 4.16
C THR A 81 13.17 -7.44 3.26
N ARG A 82 12.58 -7.39 2.06
CA ARG A 82 12.76 -8.39 1.01
C ARG A 82 12.53 -7.75 -0.34
N LEU A 83 13.41 -8.06 -1.27
CA LEU A 83 13.19 -7.81 -2.70
C LEU A 83 13.29 -9.13 -3.44
N THR A 84 12.31 -9.42 -4.28
CA THR A 84 12.33 -10.52 -5.24
C THR A 84 12.02 -9.97 -6.63
N LEU A 85 12.83 -10.36 -7.60
CA LEU A 85 12.66 -10.04 -9.00
C LEU A 85 12.36 -11.32 -9.78
N ASP A 86 11.27 -11.33 -10.55
CA ASP A 86 11.08 -12.31 -11.62
C ASP A 86 11.61 -11.66 -12.91
N ILE A 87 12.64 -12.25 -13.50
CA ILE A 87 13.26 -11.76 -14.74
C ILE A 87 13.19 -12.82 -15.83
N GLN A 88 13.08 -12.37 -17.08
CA GLN A 88 13.14 -13.22 -18.25
C GLN A 88 14.46 -13.01 -18.99
N LEU A 89 15.12 -14.11 -19.36
CA LEU A 89 16.22 -14.13 -20.30
C LEU A 89 15.59 -14.23 -21.70
N LYS A 90 15.63 -13.11 -22.46
CA LYS A 90 14.87 -13.01 -23.74
C LYS A 90 15.35 -13.96 -24.82
N ASP A 91 16.64 -14.26 -24.80
CA ASP A 91 17.29 -15.16 -25.76
C ASP A 91 16.88 -16.63 -25.59
N THR A 92 16.68 -17.08 -24.37
CA THR A 92 16.25 -18.46 -24.04
C THR A 92 14.78 -18.56 -23.65
N GLN A 93 14.06 -17.43 -23.48
CA GLN A 93 12.70 -17.32 -22.96
C GLN A 93 12.53 -17.90 -21.56
N GLU A 94 13.61 -18.09 -20.86
CA GLU A 94 13.61 -18.66 -19.52
C GLU A 94 13.33 -17.57 -18.47
N THR A 95 12.52 -17.92 -17.48
CA THR A 95 12.26 -17.04 -16.33
C THR A 95 13.03 -17.54 -15.14
N ILE A 96 13.76 -16.66 -14.49
CA ILE A 96 14.46 -16.91 -13.23
C ILE A 96 14.02 -15.94 -12.15
N GLN A 97 14.16 -16.36 -10.90
CA GLN A 97 13.82 -15.53 -9.75
C GLN A 97 15.07 -15.24 -8.93
N LEU A 98 15.29 -13.96 -8.64
CA LEU A 98 16.34 -13.49 -7.72
C LEU A 98 15.67 -12.95 -6.47
N SER A 99 16.22 -13.27 -5.29
CA SER A 99 15.65 -12.81 -4.03
C SER A 99 16.73 -12.48 -3.02
N SER A 100 16.53 -11.38 -2.27
CA SER A 100 17.28 -11.05 -1.06
C SER A 100 16.32 -10.82 0.09
N ASN A 101 16.69 -11.33 1.27
CA ASN A 101 16.03 -11.05 2.55
C ASN A 101 16.83 -10.04 3.39
N GLU A 102 17.77 -9.35 2.78
CA GLU A 102 18.53 -8.29 3.43
C GLU A 102 17.64 -7.05 3.63
N ALA A 103 17.69 -6.48 4.83
CA ALA A 103 16.99 -5.24 5.13
C ALA A 103 17.79 -4.05 4.59
N ILE A 104 17.24 -3.36 3.60
CA ILE A 104 17.87 -2.24 2.92
C ILE A 104 17.15 -0.94 3.31
N GLN A 105 17.87 -0.10 4.05
CA GLN A 105 17.37 1.20 4.49
C GLN A 105 17.34 2.21 3.33
N PRO A 106 16.58 3.31 3.47
CA PRO A 106 16.62 4.42 2.53
C PRO A 106 18.06 4.88 2.22
N GLY A 107 18.39 4.98 0.93
CA GLY A 107 19.69 5.37 0.42
C GLY A 107 20.73 4.26 0.33
N GLN A 108 20.45 3.06 0.84
CA GLN A 108 21.37 1.92 0.75
C GLN A 108 21.23 1.17 -0.57
N THR A 109 22.33 0.53 -0.98
CA THR A 109 22.43 -0.34 -2.16
C THR A 109 22.74 -1.76 -1.71
N SER A 110 22.19 -2.76 -2.41
CA SER A 110 22.49 -4.17 -2.26
C SER A 110 22.52 -4.86 -3.62
N THR A 111 22.93 -6.14 -3.64
CA THR A 111 23.12 -6.91 -4.87
C THR A 111 22.38 -8.24 -4.78
N LEU A 112 21.64 -8.59 -5.82
CA LEU A 112 21.08 -9.93 -6.06
C LEU A 112 21.99 -10.68 -7.01
N TYR A 113 22.11 -11.99 -6.83
CA TYR A 113 22.98 -12.85 -7.64
C TYR A 113 22.18 -13.98 -8.25
N ALA A 114 22.52 -14.32 -9.51
CA ALA A 114 22.07 -15.55 -10.17
C ALA A 114 23.22 -16.19 -10.93
N ALA A 115 23.34 -17.51 -10.82
CA ALA A 115 24.31 -18.28 -11.60
C ALA A 115 23.90 -18.39 -13.09
N LYS A 116 22.67 -18.03 -13.41
CA LYS A 116 22.13 -18.06 -14.75
C LYS A 116 22.20 -16.70 -15.41
N VAL A 117 22.76 -16.67 -16.59
CA VAL A 117 22.95 -15.46 -17.42
C VAL A 117 22.33 -15.68 -18.79
N PRO A 118 22.03 -14.62 -19.56
CA PRO A 118 21.68 -14.75 -20.98
C PRO A 118 22.76 -15.51 -21.74
N ALA A 119 22.36 -16.43 -22.63
CA ALA A 119 23.31 -17.19 -23.46
C ALA A 119 24.12 -16.27 -24.40
N SER A 120 23.55 -15.12 -24.77
CA SER A 120 24.23 -14.05 -25.52
C SER A 120 25.34 -13.35 -24.74
N GLY A 121 25.34 -13.46 -23.38
CA GLY A 121 26.23 -12.68 -22.52
C GLY A 121 25.90 -11.18 -22.46
N ASN A 122 24.73 -10.76 -23.01
CA ASN A 122 24.33 -9.36 -23.06
C ASN A 122 23.23 -9.05 -22.04
N VAL A 123 23.44 -8.04 -21.21
CA VAL A 123 22.44 -7.58 -20.22
C VAL A 123 21.17 -7.00 -20.86
N ASP A 124 21.22 -6.56 -22.13
CA ASP A 124 20.06 -6.08 -22.88
C ASP A 124 19.03 -7.20 -23.16
N ASP A 125 19.45 -8.46 -23.03
CA ASP A 125 18.57 -9.64 -23.13
C ASP A 125 17.88 -10.00 -21.81
N ILE A 126 17.97 -9.12 -20.81
CA ILE A 126 17.28 -9.27 -19.52
C ILE A 126 16.05 -8.36 -19.50
N GLU A 127 14.91 -8.94 -19.13
CA GLU A 127 13.66 -8.21 -18.91
C GLU A 127 13.14 -8.48 -17.51
N VAL A 128 12.86 -7.44 -16.73
CA VAL A 128 12.18 -7.60 -15.43
C VAL A 128 10.69 -7.74 -15.68
N LEU A 129 10.12 -8.86 -15.28
CA LEU A 129 8.70 -9.14 -15.42
C LEU A 129 7.92 -8.64 -14.21
N LYS A 130 8.48 -8.84 -13.00
CA LYS A 130 7.77 -8.53 -11.77
C LYS A 130 8.73 -8.17 -10.65
N TYR A 131 8.32 -7.20 -9.84
CA TYR A 131 8.91 -6.89 -8.54
C TYR A 131 7.98 -7.37 -7.43
N LYS A 132 8.52 -8.03 -6.41
CA LYS A 132 7.82 -8.41 -5.18
C LYS A 132 8.62 -7.85 -4.02
N ILE A 133 8.00 -7.01 -3.20
CA ILE A 133 8.69 -6.22 -2.19
C ILE A 133 7.95 -6.35 -0.87
N SER A 134 8.68 -6.66 0.20
CA SER A 134 8.19 -6.55 1.56
C SER A 134 8.83 -5.35 2.24
N LEU A 135 8.04 -4.56 2.95
CA LEU A 135 8.48 -3.39 3.69
C LEU A 135 8.52 -3.68 5.19
N LEU A 136 9.33 -2.94 5.92
CA LEU A 136 9.40 -3.05 7.39
C LEU A 136 8.07 -2.71 8.06
N SER A 137 7.23 -1.89 7.44
CA SER A 137 5.86 -1.58 7.86
C SER A 137 4.91 -2.79 7.83
N GLY A 138 5.34 -3.94 7.31
CA GLY A 138 4.54 -5.14 7.12
C GLY A 138 3.79 -5.18 5.79
N VAL A 139 3.87 -4.14 4.97
CA VAL A 139 3.23 -4.10 3.66
C VAL A 139 3.98 -5.03 2.69
N TYR A 140 3.23 -5.84 1.98
CA TYR A 140 3.69 -6.58 0.81
C TYR A 140 3.14 -5.94 -0.45
N MET A 141 3.98 -5.77 -1.48
CA MET A 141 3.58 -5.22 -2.76
C MET A 141 4.18 -5.98 -3.93
N GLU A 142 3.44 -6.03 -5.01
CA GLU A 142 3.88 -6.51 -6.31
C GLU A 142 3.71 -5.42 -7.36
N TYR A 143 4.63 -5.38 -8.32
CA TYR A 143 4.51 -4.57 -9.51
C TYR A 143 4.76 -5.43 -10.74
N ASP A 144 3.76 -5.51 -11.63
CA ASP A 144 3.86 -6.16 -12.93
C ASP A 144 4.31 -5.13 -13.98
N THR A 145 5.45 -5.35 -14.60
CA THR A 145 6.05 -4.39 -15.54
C THR A 145 5.33 -4.34 -16.87
N LYS A 146 4.72 -5.45 -17.31
CA LYS A 146 3.96 -5.53 -18.57
C LYS A 146 2.61 -4.84 -18.45
N LEU A 147 1.91 -5.12 -17.34
CA LEU A 147 0.61 -4.51 -17.05
C LEU A 147 0.73 -3.09 -16.49
N LYS A 148 1.91 -2.69 -16.02
CA LYS A 148 2.17 -1.44 -15.28
C LYS A 148 1.25 -1.27 -14.08
N GLN A 149 1.00 -2.36 -13.36
CA GLN A 149 0.02 -2.43 -12.30
C GLN A 149 0.66 -2.79 -10.96
N TYR A 150 0.23 -2.10 -9.91
CA TYR A 150 0.58 -2.37 -8.53
C TYR A 150 -0.53 -3.13 -7.82
N ASN A 151 -0.15 -4.13 -7.00
CA ASN A 151 -1.00 -4.77 -6.01
C ASN A 151 -0.29 -4.69 -4.66
N TRP A 152 -1.01 -4.36 -3.57
CA TRP A 152 -0.42 -4.33 -2.23
C TRP A 152 -1.46 -4.61 -1.15
N SER A 153 -1.00 -5.13 -0.01
CA SER A 153 -1.81 -5.50 1.14
C SER A 153 -1.13 -5.10 2.46
#